data_2a7f61e99d58ef5b874b1c99692bd67b
#
_entry.id   2a7f61e99d58ef5b874b1c99692bd67b
#
_cell.length_a   1.000
_cell.length_b   1.000
_cell.length_c   1.000
_cell.angle_alpha   90.00
_cell.angle_beta   90.00
_cell.angle_gamma   90.00
#
_symmetry.space_group_name_H-M   'P 1'
#
loop_
_entity.id
_entity.type
_entity.pdbx_description
1 polymer ?
#
loop_
_entity_poly.entity_id
_entity_poly.type
_entity_poly.pdbx_seq_one_letter_code
_entity_poly.pdbx_strand_id
1 'polypeptide(L)'
;MVHAAGQDIGGGLHALGFNLDFAPVADVAQGADSVIGSRSFGSDPELCASLAGVIVKSLRAEGIVSCLKHFPGYGSATVDDHNGTSIVEKSLSELEACDLIPFQSIIAAEGSVPFVMVSHLSYPSVTGSDTPADLSSSIVTDILRDKLEYQNVI
;
A
#
# COMPACT_ATOMS: atom_id res chain seq x y z
N MET A 1 -4.53 -14.62 -14.94
CA MET A 1 -4.07 -13.36 -15.56
C MET A 1 -3.12 -12.61 -14.63
N VAL A 2 -3.53 -12.11 -13.46
CA VAL A 2 -2.66 -11.34 -12.54
C VAL A 2 -1.42 -12.12 -12.09
N HIS A 3 -1.54 -13.41 -11.77
CA HIS A 3 -0.40 -14.27 -11.41
C HIS A 3 0.64 -14.34 -12.55
N ALA A 4 0.22 -14.58 -13.79
CA ALA A 4 1.13 -14.61 -14.93
C ALA A 4 1.82 -13.27 -15.15
N ALA A 5 1.09 -12.15 -15.03
CA ALA A 5 1.69 -10.82 -15.13
C ALA A 5 2.76 -10.59 -14.03
N GLY A 6 2.48 -11.03 -12.79
CA GLY A 6 3.45 -10.93 -11.69
C GLY A 6 4.71 -11.78 -11.93
N GLN A 7 4.56 -12.96 -12.53
CA GLN A 7 5.71 -13.81 -12.91
C GLN A 7 6.50 -13.19 -14.07
N ASP A 8 5.84 -12.66 -15.10
CA ASP A 8 6.51 -12.03 -16.24
C ASP A 8 7.31 -10.78 -15.78
N ILE A 9 6.73 -9.96 -14.90
CA ILE A 9 7.42 -8.80 -14.30
C ILE A 9 8.61 -9.27 -13.47
N GLY A 10 8.39 -10.20 -12.54
CA GLY A 10 9.43 -10.69 -11.64
C GLY A 10 10.59 -11.34 -12.40
N GLY A 11 10.30 -12.23 -13.36
CA GLY A 11 11.31 -12.87 -14.19
C GLY A 11 12.09 -11.87 -15.04
N GLY A 12 11.42 -10.86 -15.60
CA GLY A 12 12.08 -9.76 -16.33
C GLY A 12 13.02 -8.95 -15.45
N LEU A 13 12.57 -8.57 -14.25
CA LEU A 13 13.39 -7.84 -13.27
C LEU A 13 14.61 -8.66 -12.83
N HIS A 14 14.38 -9.94 -12.52
CA HIS A 14 15.46 -10.86 -12.13
C HIS A 14 16.52 -11.00 -13.23
N ALA A 15 16.09 -11.17 -14.48
CA ALA A 15 17.00 -11.27 -15.64
C ALA A 15 17.84 -10.00 -15.85
N LEU A 16 17.33 -8.82 -15.45
CA LEU A 16 18.06 -7.56 -15.49
C LEU A 16 18.92 -7.29 -14.23
N GLY A 17 18.92 -8.21 -13.26
CA GLY A 17 19.71 -8.10 -12.03
C GLY A 17 19.07 -7.28 -10.92
N PHE A 18 17.79 -6.94 -11.02
CA PHE A 18 17.05 -6.32 -9.92
C PHE A 18 16.66 -7.38 -8.89
N ASN A 19 16.57 -6.98 -7.63
CA ASN A 19 16.17 -7.83 -6.51
C ASN A 19 15.02 -7.24 -5.67
N LEU A 20 14.56 -6.05 -6.01
CA LEU A 20 13.47 -5.33 -5.33
C LEU A 20 12.59 -4.62 -6.37
N ASP A 21 11.27 -4.70 -6.17
CA ASP A 21 10.28 -3.88 -6.88
C ASP A 21 9.41 -3.14 -5.86
N PHE A 22 9.24 -1.83 -6.04
CA PHE A 22 8.30 -1.03 -5.25
C PHE A 22 6.86 -1.27 -5.71
N ALA A 23 6.46 -2.52 -5.70
CA ALA A 23 5.13 -3.04 -6.02
C ALA A 23 4.75 -4.16 -5.04
N PRO A 24 3.45 -4.45 -4.90
CA PRO A 24 2.29 -3.88 -5.58
C PRO A 24 1.74 -2.60 -4.94
N VAL A 25 0.91 -1.88 -5.71
CA VAL A 25 -0.03 -0.89 -5.17
C VAL A 25 -1.17 -1.63 -4.50
N ALA A 26 -1.44 -1.30 -3.24
CA ALA A 26 -2.50 -1.88 -2.42
C ALA A 26 -3.66 -0.88 -2.17
N ASP A 27 -3.53 0.34 -2.69
CA ASP A 27 -4.50 1.41 -2.51
C ASP A 27 -5.85 1.04 -3.14
N VAL A 28 -6.93 1.34 -2.41
CA VAL A 28 -8.32 1.13 -2.85
C VAL A 28 -8.82 2.42 -3.49
N ALA A 29 -8.98 2.46 -4.80
CA ALA A 29 -9.41 3.65 -5.53
C ALA A 29 -10.83 4.08 -5.11
N GLN A 30 -10.98 5.32 -4.65
CA GLN A 30 -12.26 5.84 -4.17
C GLN A 30 -12.64 7.12 -4.92
N GLY A 31 -13.74 7.00 -5.68
CA GLY A 31 -14.22 8.10 -6.51
C GLY A 31 -13.52 8.19 -7.87
N ALA A 32 -14.14 8.94 -8.78
CA ALA A 32 -13.66 9.12 -10.14
C ALA A 32 -12.38 9.98 -10.22
N ASP A 33 -12.17 10.83 -9.23
CA ASP A 33 -11.06 11.79 -9.16
C ASP A 33 -9.87 11.26 -8.35
N SER A 34 -9.88 9.98 -7.97
CA SER A 34 -8.76 9.36 -7.26
C SER A 34 -7.48 9.42 -8.09
N VAL A 35 -6.44 10.06 -7.57
CA VAL A 35 -5.14 10.19 -8.26
C VAL A 35 -4.41 8.86 -8.43
N ILE A 36 -4.76 7.85 -7.64
CA ILE A 36 -4.20 6.50 -7.83
C ILE A 36 -4.65 5.90 -9.17
N GLY A 37 -5.85 6.22 -9.63
CA GLY A 37 -6.38 5.88 -10.94
C GLY A 37 -6.22 4.40 -11.30
N SER A 38 -5.78 4.14 -12.52
CA SER A 38 -5.56 2.80 -13.07
C SER A 38 -4.40 2.02 -12.42
N ARG A 39 -3.66 2.61 -11.50
CA ARG A 39 -2.62 1.91 -10.71
C ARG A 39 -3.24 1.00 -9.65
N SER A 40 -4.47 1.31 -9.18
CA SER A 40 -5.21 0.48 -8.24
C SER A 40 -5.88 -0.70 -8.93
N PHE A 41 -6.09 -1.77 -8.18
CA PHE A 41 -6.90 -2.93 -8.60
C PHE A 41 -8.41 -2.67 -8.57
N GLY A 42 -8.85 -1.51 -8.07
CA GLY A 42 -10.25 -1.09 -8.05
C GLY A 42 -10.70 -0.47 -6.75
N SER A 43 -12.01 -0.45 -6.56
CA SER A 43 -12.68 0.16 -5.39
C SER A 43 -13.16 -0.85 -4.34
N ASP A 44 -12.96 -2.13 -4.58
CA ASP A 44 -13.27 -3.20 -3.63
C ASP A 44 -12.01 -3.57 -2.84
N PRO A 45 -11.98 -3.33 -1.51
CA PRO A 45 -10.78 -3.55 -0.69
C PRO A 45 -10.37 -5.03 -0.63
N GLU A 46 -11.31 -5.96 -0.61
CA GLU A 46 -11.02 -7.40 -0.59
C GLU A 46 -10.42 -7.87 -1.93
N LEU A 47 -10.92 -7.33 -3.04
CA LEU A 47 -10.34 -7.60 -4.34
C LEU A 47 -8.91 -7.02 -4.44
N CYS A 48 -8.69 -5.80 -3.96
CA CYS A 48 -7.36 -5.18 -3.90
C CYS A 48 -6.40 -6.04 -3.05
N ALA A 49 -6.84 -6.48 -1.87
CA ALA A 49 -6.07 -7.38 -1.01
C ALA A 49 -5.69 -8.68 -1.72
N SER A 50 -6.66 -9.33 -2.34
CA SER A 50 -6.47 -10.60 -3.06
C SER A 50 -5.47 -10.45 -4.22
N LEU A 51 -5.66 -9.46 -5.09
CA LEU A 51 -4.83 -9.29 -6.28
C LEU A 51 -3.43 -8.78 -5.95
N ALA A 52 -3.28 -7.84 -5.01
CA ALA A 52 -1.98 -7.40 -4.52
C ALA A 52 -1.22 -8.56 -3.86
N GLY A 53 -1.90 -9.39 -3.06
CA GLY A 53 -1.31 -10.60 -2.47
C GLY A 53 -0.82 -11.62 -3.51
N VAL A 54 -1.51 -11.75 -4.64
CA VAL A 54 -1.05 -12.58 -5.77
C VAL A 54 0.24 -12.02 -6.37
N ILE A 55 0.36 -10.70 -6.56
CA ILE A 55 1.59 -10.07 -7.06
C ILE A 55 2.75 -10.28 -6.09
N VAL A 56 2.56 -10.06 -4.77
CA VAL A 56 3.59 -10.31 -3.75
C VAL A 56 4.14 -11.74 -3.86
N LYS A 57 3.25 -12.74 -3.96
CA LYS A 57 3.65 -14.15 -4.10
C LYS A 57 4.38 -14.42 -5.41
N SER A 58 3.92 -13.82 -6.50
CA SER A 58 4.52 -14.01 -7.83
C SER A 58 5.92 -13.41 -7.90
N LEU A 59 6.12 -12.18 -7.44
CA LEU A 59 7.43 -11.53 -7.36
C LEU A 59 8.41 -12.34 -6.50
N ARG A 60 7.95 -12.79 -5.33
CA ARG A 60 8.77 -13.63 -4.45
C ARG A 60 9.20 -14.95 -5.10
N ALA A 61 8.33 -15.58 -5.88
CA ALA A 61 8.67 -16.82 -6.60
C ALA A 61 9.80 -16.62 -7.61
N GLU A 62 9.93 -15.41 -8.17
CA GLU A 62 11.00 -15.01 -9.08
C GLU A 62 12.22 -14.39 -8.36
N GLY A 63 12.27 -14.44 -7.01
CA GLY A 63 13.38 -13.89 -6.23
C GLY A 63 13.38 -12.38 -6.09
N ILE A 64 12.26 -11.70 -6.39
CA ILE A 64 12.10 -10.26 -6.26
C ILE A 64 11.41 -9.92 -4.94
N VAL A 65 12.02 -9.05 -4.17
CA VAL A 65 11.44 -8.49 -2.95
C VAL A 65 10.37 -7.48 -3.31
N SER A 66 9.20 -7.55 -2.68
CA SER A 66 8.08 -6.65 -2.92
C SER A 66 7.98 -5.56 -1.84
N CYS A 67 7.37 -4.43 -2.22
CA CYS A 67 7.06 -3.31 -1.34
C CYS A 67 5.58 -2.92 -1.48
N LEU A 68 4.82 -3.12 -0.42
CA LEU A 68 3.39 -2.80 -0.38
C LEU A 68 3.19 -1.30 -0.19
N LYS A 69 2.35 -0.67 -1.02
CA LYS A 69 2.20 0.80 -1.03
C LYS A 69 0.81 1.27 -1.42
N HIS A 70 0.40 2.47 -0.98
CA HIS A 70 1.08 3.47 -0.15
C HIS A 70 0.37 3.58 1.21
N PHE A 71 0.96 3.11 2.26
CA PHE A 71 0.35 3.06 3.59
C PHE A 71 0.08 4.49 4.16
N PRO A 72 -1.07 4.76 4.83
CA PRO A 72 -2.17 3.85 5.18
C PRO A 72 -3.26 3.74 4.09
N GLY A 73 -3.10 4.33 2.91
CA GLY A 73 -4.00 4.22 1.77
C GLY A 73 -4.14 5.53 0.99
N TYR A 74 -3.67 5.54 -0.24
CA TYR A 74 -3.63 6.71 -1.13
C TYR A 74 -4.93 6.88 -1.97
N GLY A 75 -5.82 5.89 -1.94
CA GLY A 75 -6.91 5.76 -2.90
C GLY A 75 -8.02 6.81 -2.83
N SER A 76 -8.12 7.57 -1.74
CA SER A 76 -9.07 8.70 -1.61
C SER A 76 -8.44 10.06 -1.86
N ALA A 77 -7.13 10.13 -2.14
CA ALA A 77 -6.47 11.38 -2.48
C ALA A 77 -6.96 11.90 -3.85
N THR A 78 -7.24 13.19 -3.91
CA THR A 78 -7.68 13.90 -5.13
C THR A 78 -6.60 14.83 -5.69
N VAL A 79 -5.54 15.07 -4.94
CA VAL A 79 -4.36 15.84 -5.34
C VAL A 79 -3.14 14.95 -5.20
N ASP A 80 -2.28 14.96 -6.22
CA ASP A 80 -1.01 14.25 -6.20
C ASP A 80 -0.05 14.96 -5.24
N ASP A 81 0.51 14.24 -4.26
CA ASP A 81 1.42 14.77 -3.25
C ASP A 81 2.75 15.31 -3.83
N HIS A 82 3.12 14.92 -5.04
CA HIS A 82 4.22 15.54 -5.79
C HIS A 82 3.91 16.99 -6.25
N ASN A 83 2.64 17.39 -6.28
CA ASN A 83 2.19 18.71 -6.70
C ASN A 83 1.76 19.62 -5.53
N GLY A 84 1.77 19.11 -4.30
CA GLY A 84 1.36 19.84 -3.10
C GLY A 84 0.94 18.91 -1.97
N THR A 85 0.72 19.46 -0.78
CA THR A 85 0.24 18.66 0.35
C THR A 85 -1.17 18.16 0.06
N SER A 86 -1.36 16.86 -0.03
CA SER A 86 -2.67 16.25 -0.16
C SER A 86 -3.17 15.80 1.21
N ILE A 87 -4.42 16.15 1.52
CA ILE A 87 -5.07 15.84 2.78
C ILE A 87 -6.16 14.80 2.55
N VAL A 88 -6.17 13.78 3.41
CA VAL A 88 -7.22 12.75 3.47
C VAL A 88 -8.00 12.91 4.76
N GLU A 89 -9.26 13.35 4.65
CA GLU A 89 -10.16 13.66 5.77
C GLU A 89 -10.90 12.42 6.32
N LYS A 90 -10.23 11.28 6.32
CA LYS A 90 -10.80 10.04 6.86
C LYS A 90 -10.42 9.86 8.33
N SER A 91 -11.41 9.43 9.10
CA SER A 91 -11.19 8.91 10.46
C SER A 91 -10.47 7.56 10.41
N LEU A 92 -9.88 7.14 11.53
CA LEU A 92 -9.27 5.82 11.65
C LEU A 92 -10.26 4.70 11.33
N SER A 93 -11.52 4.82 11.78
CA SER A 93 -12.55 3.82 11.50
C SER A 93 -12.89 3.69 10.02
N GLU A 94 -12.84 4.78 9.26
CA GLU A 94 -13.03 4.75 7.81
C GLU A 94 -11.83 4.14 7.08
N LEU A 95 -10.61 4.40 7.55
CA LEU A 95 -9.41 3.73 7.03
C LEU A 95 -9.46 2.22 7.32
N GLU A 96 -9.85 1.82 8.53
CA GLU A 96 -10.01 0.42 8.92
C GLU A 96 -11.08 -0.31 8.10
N ALA A 97 -12.16 0.36 7.79
CA ALA A 97 -13.26 -0.23 7.01
C ALA A 97 -12.94 -0.40 5.52
N CYS A 98 -11.85 0.21 5.02
CA CYS A 98 -11.54 0.18 3.60
C CYS A 98 -10.03 0.13 3.32
N ASP A 99 -9.32 1.24 3.55
CA ASP A 99 -7.95 1.45 3.06
C ASP A 99 -6.93 0.51 3.72
N LEU A 100 -7.12 0.16 4.99
CA LEU A 100 -6.22 -0.73 5.73
C LEU A 100 -6.46 -2.21 5.45
N ILE A 101 -7.59 -2.61 4.86
CA ILE A 101 -7.92 -4.02 4.60
C ILE A 101 -6.84 -4.72 3.75
N PRO A 102 -6.39 -4.17 2.61
CA PRO A 102 -5.33 -4.82 1.82
C PRO A 102 -4.02 -4.95 2.58
N PHE A 103 -3.62 -3.93 3.34
CA PHE A 103 -2.38 -3.96 4.13
C PHE A 103 -2.47 -5.01 5.23
N GLN A 104 -3.54 -4.98 6.04
CA GLN A 104 -3.77 -5.94 7.12
C GLN A 104 -3.78 -7.38 6.62
N SER A 105 -4.52 -7.65 5.54
CA SER A 105 -4.63 -8.98 4.95
C SER A 105 -3.27 -9.52 4.47
N ILE A 106 -2.48 -8.70 3.79
CA ILE A 106 -1.19 -9.12 3.22
C ILE A 106 -0.12 -9.23 4.30
N ILE A 107 -0.08 -8.31 5.27
CA ILE A 107 0.85 -8.34 6.40
C ILE A 107 0.63 -9.60 7.26
N ALA A 108 -0.63 -9.95 7.53
CA ALA A 108 -0.98 -11.14 8.30
C ALA A 108 -0.75 -12.45 7.55
N ALA A 109 -0.61 -12.42 6.21
CA ALA A 109 -0.40 -13.61 5.42
C ALA A 109 0.96 -14.26 5.71
N GLU A 110 1.02 -15.59 5.61
CA GLU A 110 2.23 -16.37 5.77
C GLU A 110 3.31 -15.92 4.76
N GLY A 111 4.47 -15.47 5.26
CA GLY A 111 5.54 -14.87 4.46
C GLY A 111 5.29 -13.42 4.08
N SER A 112 4.78 -12.64 5.02
CA SER A 112 4.58 -11.19 5.01
C SER A 112 5.56 -10.44 4.10
N VAL A 113 5.05 -9.41 3.41
CA VAL A 113 5.84 -8.52 2.56
C VAL A 113 7.00 -7.88 3.33
N PRO A 114 8.24 -7.88 2.77
CA PRO A 114 9.41 -7.36 3.48
C PRO A 114 9.44 -5.84 3.65
N PHE A 115 8.80 -5.09 2.74
CA PHE A 115 8.77 -3.63 2.75
C PHE A 115 7.35 -3.08 2.68
N VAL A 116 7.11 -1.99 3.43
CA VAL A 116 5.93 -1.15 3.31
C VAL A 116 6.39 0.28 3.04
N MET A 117 5.86 0.90 2.01
CA MET A 117 6.08 2.31 1.70
C MET A 117 4.94 3.14 2.28
N VAL A 118 5.29 4.05 3.18
CA VAL A 118 4.33 5.02 3.75
C VAL A 118 4.18 6.20 2.81
N SER A 119 2.96 6.71 2.68
CA SER A 119 2.65 7.87 1.84
C SER A 119 3.09 9.18 2.51
N HIS A 120 3.28 10.22 1.70
CA HIS A 120 3.52 11.58 2.19
C HIS A 120 2.21 12.41 2.27
N LEU A 121 1.07 11.74 2.45
CA LEU A 121 -0.22 12.38 2.65
C LEU A 121 -0.45 12.73 4.12
N SER A 122 -1.26 13.77 4.37
CA SER A 122 -1.70 14.13 5.71
C SER A 122 -3.06 13.52 6.03
N TYR A 123 -3.24 13.05 7.27
CA TYR A 123 -4.47 12.44 7.78
C TYR A 123 -4.89 13.12 9.09
N PRO A 124 -5.32 14.40 9.05
CA PRO A 124 -5.53 15.20 10.26
C PRO A 124 -6.59 14.64 11.20
N SER A 125 -7.62 13.96 10.67
CA SER A 125 -8.62 13.26 11.49
C SER A 125 -8.09 12.06 12.27
N VAL A 126 -6.89 11.55 11.94
CA VAL A 126 -6.21 10.47 12.65
C VAL A 126 -5.07 10.99 13.52
N THR A 127 -4.28 11.92 12.99
CA THR A 127 -3.03 12.40 13.62
C THR A 127 -3.24 13.65 14.48
N GLY A 128 -4.36 14.37 14.30
CA GLY A 128 -4.62 15.66 14.93
C GLY A 128 -3.82 16.82 14.33
N SER A 129 -3.11 16.61 13.22
CA SER A 129 -2.29 17.64 12.55
C SER A 129 -2.13 17.35 11.06
N ASP A 130 -1.60 18.33 10.31
CA ASP A 130 -1.25 18.17 8.89
C ASP A 130 0.12 17.52 8.68
N THR A 131 0.69 16.89 9.70
CA THR A 131 1.95 16.14 9.59
C THR A 131 1.77 14.98 8.61
N PRO A 132 2.64 14.84 7.60
CA PRO A 132 2.58 13.71 6.68
C PRO A 132 2.71 12.35 7.38
N ALA A 133 2.09 11.33 6.79
CA ALA A 133 2.00 10.00 7.38
C ALA A 133 3.37 9.38 7.68
N ASP A 134 4.34 9.55 6.79
CA ASP A 134 5.72 9.07 6.94
C ASP A 134 6.50 9.75 8.07
N LEU A 135 6.02 10.90 8.56
CA LEU A 135 6.58 11.65 9.69
C LEU A 135 5.73 11.53 10.97
N SER A 136 4.62 10.79 10.92
CA SER A 136 3.65 10.66 12.02
C SER A 136 3.83 9.36 12.79
N SER A 137 4.12 9.45 14.10
CA SER A 137 4.15 8.29 14.99
C SER A 137 2.79 7.59 15.07
N SER A 138 1.68 8.36 15.03
CA SER A 138 0.33 7.76 15.04
C SER A 138 0.08 6.86 13.83
N ILE A 139 0.65 7.18 12.67
CA ILE A 139 0.54 6.33 11.48
C ILE A 139 1.56 5.19 11.52
N VAL A 140 2.84 5.53 11.73
CA VAL A 140 3.93 4.54 11.61
C VAL A 140 4.01 3.62 12.82
N THR A 141 3.91 4.16 14.03
CA THR A 141 4.04 3.36 15.25
C THR A 141 2.71 2.76 15.66
N ASP A 142 1.70 3.60 15.96
CA ASP A 142 0.48 3.11 16.56
C ASP A 142 -0.36 2.23 15.62
N ILE A 143 -0.40 2.59 14.31
CA ILE A 143 -1.19 1.81 13.34
C ILE A 143 -0.34 0.72 12.67
N LEU A 144 0.77 1.05 12.01
CA LEU A 144 1.51 0.05 11.24
C LEU A 144 2.26 -0.95 12.13
N ARG A 145 3.00 -0.45 13.15
CA ARG A 145 3.80 -1.33 14.03
C ARG A 145 2.95 -2.06 15.04
N ASP A 146 2.12 -1.33 15.80
CA ASP A 146 1.44 -1.89 16.97
C ASP A 146 0.12 -2.56 16.57
N LYS A 147 -0.73 -1.89 15.79
CA LYS A 147 -2.06 -2.42 15.44
C LYS A 147 -1.99 -3.50 14.35
N LEU A 148 -1.20 -3.29 13.28
CA LEU A 148 -1.02 -4.28 12.20
C LEU A 148 0.14 -5.24 12.47
N GLU A 149 0.85 -5.09 13.58
CA GLU A 149 1.97 -5.95 14.01
C GLU A 149 3.09 -6.08 12.96
N TYR A 150 3.26 -5.06 12.12
CA TYR A 150 4.27 -5.08 11.05
C TYR A 150 5.67 -4.77 11.61
N GLN A 151 6.59 -5.74 11.54
CA GLN A 151 7.93 -5.63 12.12
C GLN A 151 9.06 -5.52 11.09
N ASN A 152 8.75 -5.57 9.80
CA ASN A 152 9.73 -5.48 8.72
C ASN A 152 10.09 -4.03 8.35
N VAL A 153 10.71 -3.82 7.20
CA VAL A 153 11.26 -2.52 6.77
C VAL A 153 10.15 -1.54 6.33
N ILE A 154 10.30 -0.28 6.73
CA ILE A 154 9.46 0.85 6.30
C ILE A 154 10.29 1.78 5.43
#